data_813e3e583b5de67aecbed566f9976596
#
_entry.id   813e3e583b5de67aecbed566f9976596
#
_cell.length_a   1.000
_cell.length_b   1.000
_cell.length_c   1.000
_cell.angle_alpha   90.00
_cell.angle_beta   90.00
_cell.angle_gamma   90.00
#
_symmetry.space_group_name_H-M   'P 1'
#
loop_
_entity.id
_entity.type
_entity.pdbx_description
1 polymer ?
#
loop_
_entity_poly.entity_id
_entity_poly.type
_entity_poly.pdbx_seq_one_letter_code
_entity_poly.pdbx_strand_id
1 'polypeptide(L)'
;AIDAYVKKVDEMIIKMEEWNQHTDNRVYSDAYIINNSDEKEVTNLIKEKKQIIKKELGAVLSHPPYLNCFDYIPVYKLKFMWAKGFIEIFGKKNYEEIKASEIKSYPVNNDDAIERYFIHNYKAYRTVYENLKEGGYCCIVIGDCTVKGELFSVHKAFITMMEEIGFKIVKLAYRSTSYGMGRYAYSFRADYSENENSKQDAILFFEK
;
A
#
# COMPACT_ATOMS: atom_id res chain seq x y z
N ALA A 1 -12.75 -14.83 -24.58
CA ALA A 1 -12.29 -13.87 -23.55
C ALA A 1 -13.46 -13.40 -22.67
N ILE A 2 -14.59 -12.95 -23.26
CA ILE A 2 -15.78 -12.50 -22.50
C ILE A 2 -16.35 -13.65 -21.66
N ASP A 3 -16.53 -14.84 -22.21
CA ASP A 3 -17.08 -16.00 -21.49
C ASP A 3 -16.22 -16.40 -20.29
N ALA A 4 -14.89 -16.31 -20.41
CA ALA A 4 -13.99 -16.58 -19.30
C ALA A 4 -14.10 -15.52 -18.19
N TYR A 5 -14.34 -14.27 -18.56
CA TYR A 5 -14.57 -13.19 -17.62
C TYR A 5 -15.90 -13.36 -16.90
N VAL A 6 -16.99 -13.62 -17.62
CA VAL A 6 -18.32 -13.87 -17.05
C VAL A 6 -18.27 -15.04 -16.07
N LYS A 7 -17.68 -16.18 -16.49
CA LYS A 7 -17.48 -17.33 -15.60
C LYS A 7 -16.74 -16.97 -14.31
N LYS A 8 -15.73 -16.11 -14.40
CA LYS A 8 -14.94 -15.70 -13.21
C LYS A 8 -15.75 -14.81 -12.27
N VAL A 9 -16.59 -13.93 -12.82
CA VAL A 9 -17.51 -13.10 -12.04
C VAL A 9 -18.54 -13.98 -11.31
N ASP A 10 -19.13 -14.96 -12.00
CA ASP A 10 -20.08 -15.89 -11.41
C ASP A 10 -19.45 -16.70 -10.27
N GLU A 11 -18.22 -17.23 -10.45
CA GLU A 11 -17.46 -17.89 -9.39
C GLU A 11 -17.21 -16.97 -8.16
N MET A 12 -16.96 -15.70 -8.38
CA MET A 12 -16.80 -14.73 -7.30
C MET A 12 -18.11 -14.47 -6.55
N ILE A 13 -19.21 -14.32 -7.27
CA ILE A 13 -20.55 -14.14 -6.68
C ILE A 13 -20.90 -15.31 -5.79
N ILE A 14 -20.75 -16.54 -6.29
CA ILE A 14 -21.03 -17.76 -5.52
C ILE A 14 -20.21 -17.79 -4.22
N LYS A 15 -18.91 -17.51 -4.29
CA LYS A 15 -18.05 -17.46 -3.10
C LYS A 15 -18.44 -16.37 -2.12
N MET A 16 -18.88 -15.21 -2.60
CA MET A 16 -19.39 -14.14 -1.73
C MET A 16 -20.70 -14.53 -1.05
N GLU A 17 -21.59 -15.24 -1.74
CA GLU A 17 -22.83 -15.77 -1.18
C GLU A 17 -22.56 -16.82 -0.12
N GLU A 18 -21.66 -17.78 -0.38
CA GLU A 18 -21.21 -18.78 0.59
C GLU A 18 -20.61 -18.13 1.83
N TRP A 19 -19.74 -17.12 1.66
CA TRP A 19 -19.14 -16.36 2.75
C TRP A 19 -20.20 -15.62 3.56
N ASN A 20 -21.19 -15.01 2.89
CA ASN A 20 -22.30 -14.32 3.53
C ASN A 20 -23.20 -15.25 4.36
N GLN A 21 -23.35 -16.53 3.96
CA GLN A 21 -24.13 -17.51 4.70
C GLN A 21 -23.44 -17.98 5.99
N HIS A 22 -22.10 -17.92 6.03
CA HIS A 22 -21.31 -18.33 7.20
C HIS A 22 -21.03 -17.20 8.20
N THR A 23 -21.42 -15.97 7.90
CA THR A 23 -21.23 -14.82 8.80
C THR A 23 -22.54 -14.44 9.48
N ASP A 24 -22.80 -15.06 10.65
CA ASP A 24 -24.01 -14.83 11.45
C ASP A 24 -24.12 -13.43 12.07
N ASN A 25 -23.01 -12.68 12.12
CA ASN A 25 -22.95 -11.31 12.62
C ASN A 25 -22.47 -10.34 11.53
N ARG A 26 -23.37 -9.97 10.65
CA ARG A 26 -23.07 -8.92 9.65
C ARG A 26 -22.93 -7.57 10.34
N VAL A 27 -21.71 -7.15 10.52
CA VAL A 27 -21.44 -5.75 10.82
C VAL A 27 -21.54 -4.99 9.51
N TYR A 28 -22.68 -4.33 9.27
CA TYR A 28 -22.79 -3.38 8.17
C TYR A 28 -21.87 -2.21 8.48
N SER A 29 -20.85 -2.04 7.66
CA SER A 29 -20.00 -0.87 7.71
C SER A 29 -20.13 -0.11 6.41
N ASP A 30 -20.23 1.20 6.50
CA ASP A 30 -20.14 2.06 5.33
C ASP A 30 -18.70 2.06 4.83
N ALA A 31 -18.54 1.97 3.49
CA ALA A 31 -17.26 2.11 2.85
C ALA A 31 -17.13 3.51 2.25
N TYR A 32 -16.04 4.18 2.55
CA TYR A 32 -15.73 5.51 2.03
C TYR A 32 -14.44 5.46 1.22
N ILE A 33 -14.46 6.06 0.03
CA ILE A 33 -13.27 6.22 -0.80
C ILE A 33 -12.73 7.62 -0.56
N ILE A 34 -11.48 7.71 -0.11
CA ILE A 34 -10.76 8.97 0.05
C ILE A 34 -9.72 9.05 -1.05
N ASN A 35 -9.96 9.91 -2.02
CA ASN A 35 -9.10 10.14 -3.18
C ASN A 35 -8.19 11.34 -2.94
N ASN A 36 -7.32 11.26 -1.93
CA ASN A 36 -6.45 12.39 -1.65
C ASN A 36 -5.10 11.94 -1.10
N SER A 37 -4.05 12.60 -1.55
CA SER A 37 -2.68 12.47 -1.04
C SER A 37 -2.25 13.62 -0.14
N ASP A 38 -3.10 14.64 0.06
CA ASP A 38 -2.83 15.73 0.99
C ASP A 38 -3.11 15.29 2.43
N GLU A 39 -2.08 15.32 3.27
CA GLU A 39 -2.12 14.85 4.66
C GLU A 39 -3.17 15.59 5.50
N LYS A 40 -3.35 16.90 5.25
CA LYS A 40 -4.34 17.72 5.99
C LYS A 40 -5.76 17.37 5.56
N GLU A 41 -5.99 17.17 4.26
CA GLU A 41 -7.30 16.78 3.75
C GLU A 41 -7.67 15.38 4.21
N VAL A 42 -6.74 14.42 4.17
CA VAL A 42 -6.97 13.07 4.71
C VAL A 42 -7.33 13.12 6.18
N THR A 43 -6.57 13.88 6.98
CA THR A 43 -6.85 14.05 8.41
C THR A 43 -8.22 14.68 8.65
N ASN A 44 -8.59 15.70 7.88
CA ASN A 44 -9.89 16.35 8.01
C ASN A 44 -11.03 15.41 7.64
N LEU A 45 -10.89 14.65 6.56
CA LEU A 45 -11.89 13.65 6.15
C LEU A 45 -12.05 12.56 7.21
N ILE A 46 -10.97 12.06 7.78
CA ILE A 46 -11.03 11.06 8.87
C ILE A 46 -11.76 11.66 10.08
N LYS A 47 -11.47 12.90 10.48
CA LYS A 47 -12.13 13.58 11.57
C LYS A 47 -13.63 13.77 11.31
N GLU A 48 -14.01 14.21 10.10
CA GLU A 48 -15.39 14.34 9.68
C GLU A 48 -16.12 12.99 9.77
N LYS A 49 -15.55 11.93 9.21
CA LYS A 49 -16.15 10.60 9.25
C LYS A 49 -16.24 10.05 10.67
N LYS A 50 -15.23 10.27 11.51
CA LYS A 50 -15.26 9.91 12.93
C LYS A 50 -16.46 10.55 13.65
N GLN A 51 -16.78 11.82 13.37
CA GLN A 51 -17.95 12.49 13.94
C GLN A 51 -19.28 11.86 13.49
N ILE A 52 -19.38 11.48 12.22
CA ILE A 52 -20.58 10.87 11.64
C ILE A 52 -20.77 9.44 12.15
N ILE A 53 -19.70 8.63 12.11
CA ILE A 53 -19.76 7.20 12.44
C ILE A 53 -19.70 6.95 13.95
N LYS A 54 -19.22 7.93 14.72
CA LYS A 54 -18.95 7.83 16.17
C LYS A 54 -18.02 6.66 16.54
N LYS A 55 -17.11 6.32 15.66
CA LYS A 55 -16.11 5.27 15.87
C LYS A 55 -14.72 5.82 15.53
N GLU A 56 -13.72 5.28 16.18
CA GLU A 56 -12.33 5.61 15.95
C GLU A 56 -11.69 4.67 14.91
N LEU A 57 -10.64 5.15 14.24
CA LEU A 57 -9.84 4.32 13.34
C LEU A 57 -9.10 3.28 14.16
N GLY A 58 -9.53 2.03 14.07
CA GLY A 58 -8.98 0.92 14.88
C GLY A 58 -7.82 0.20 14.23
N ALA A 59 -7.79 0.15 12.90
CA ALA A 59 -6.74 -0.56 12.17
C ALA A 59 -6.50 0.05 10.80
N VAL A 60 -5.27 -0.05 10.32
CA VAL A 60 -4.84 0.30 8.96
C VAL A 60 -4.13 -0.89 8.34
N LEU A 61 -4.52 -1.24 7.12
CA LEU A 61 -3.79 -2.18 6.27
C LEU A 61 -3.18 -1.40 5.10
N SER A 62 -1.88 -1.46 4.97
CA SER A 62 -1.13 -0.67 3.99
C SER A 62 -0.22 -1.54 3.14
N HIS A 63 -0.13 -1.17 1.87
CA HIS A 63 0.79 -1.74 0.90
C HIS A 63 1.45 -0.58 0.13
N PRO A 64 2.48 0.05 0.73
CA PRO A 64 3.15 1.18 0.11
C PRO A 64 3.85 0.80 -1.19
N PRO A 65 4.18 1.75 -2.06
CA PRO A 65 5.00 1.48 -3.23
C PRO A 65 6.30 0.80 -2.84
N TYR A 66 6.66 -0.29 -3.54
CA TYR A 66 7.91 -0.99 -3.27
C TYR A 66 9.10 -0.19 -3.82
N LEU A 67 10.10 0.00 -2.99
CA LEU A 67 11.34 0.68 -3.39
C LEU A 67 12.01 -0.06 -4.55
N ASN A 68 12.46 0.68 -5.55
CA ASN A 68 13.09 0.20 -6.77
C ASN A 68 12.25 -0.78 -7.62
N CYS A 69 10.92 -0.69 -7.54
CA CYS A 69 10.01 -1.52 -8.33
C CYS A 69 9.54 -0.80 -9.59
N PHE A 70 8.60 0.12 -9.47
CA PHE A 70 8.13 1.00 -10.56
C PHE A 70 7.31 2.17 -10.01
N ASP A 71 7.26 3.26 -10.79
CA ASP A 71 6.35 4.36 -10.53
C ASP A 71 4.98 4.05 -11.16
N TYR A 72 3.90 4.22 -10.39
CA TYR A 72 2.55 3.83 -10.80
C TYR A 72 1.98 4.76 -11.88
N ILE A 73 2.17 6.07 -11.74
CA ILE A 73 1.59 7.04 -12.67
C ILE A 73 2.10 6.85 -14.11
N PRO A 74 3.40 6.69 -14.37
CA PRO A 74 3.90 6.38 -15.70
C PRO A 74 3.39 5.04 -16.26
N VAL A 75 3.35 4.00 -15.44
CA VAL A 75 2.92 2.65 -15.84
C VAL A 75 1.45 2.64 -16.25
N TYR A 76 0.60 3.36 -15.50
CA TYR A 76 -0.84 3.42 -15.77
C TYR A 76 -1.26 4.59 -16.64
N LYS A 77 -0.33 5.31 -17.26
CA LYS A 77 -0.60 6.51 -18.07
C LYS A 77 -1.73 6.30 -19.08
N LEU A 78 -1.70 5.19 -19.82
CA LEU A 78 -2.75 4.88 -20.80
C LEU A 78 -4.12 4.67 -20.15
N LYS A 79 -4.20 3.98 -19.01
CA LYS A 79 -5.46 3.80 -18.29
C LYS A 79 -6.03 5.14 -17.85
N PHE A 80 -5.17 6.03 -17.38
CA PHE A 80 -5.56 7.36 -16.98
C PHE A 80 -6.05 8.24 -18.14
N MET A 81 -5.44 8.11 -19.31
CA MET A 81 -5.88 8.83 -20.49
C MET A 81 -7.24 8.35 -21.01
N TRP A 82 -7.58 7.07 -20.81
CA TRP A 82 -8.87 6.50 -21.23
C TRP A 82 -9.97 6.67 -20.19
N ALA A 83 -9.63 6.84 -18.92
CA ALA A 83 -10.61 7.09 -17.87
C ALA A 83 -11.05 8.55 -17.90
N LYS A 84 -12.25 8.83 -18.44
CA LYS A 84 -12.83 10.20 -18.48
C LYS A 84 -12.84 10.89 -17.10
N GLY A 85 -12.87 10.12 -16.00
CA GLY A 85 -12.83 10.62 -14.63
C GLY A 85 -11.45 10.94 -14.08
N PHE A 86 -10.37 10.72 -14.84
CA PHE A 86 -9.02 10.94 -14.29
C PHE A 86 -8.79 12.38 -13.83
N ILE A 87 -9.20 13.34 -14.65
CA ILE A 87 -9.09 14.77 -14.32
C ILE A 87 -10.01 15.14 -13.14
N GLU A 88 -11.18 14.49 -13.04
CA GLU A 88 -12.12 14.69 -11.94
C GLU A 88 -11.62 14.09 -10.63
N ILE A 89 -11.03 12.88 -10.69
CA ILE A 89 -10.44 12.17 -9.52
C ILE A 89 -9.30 12.98 -8.90
N PHE A 90 -8.43 13.58 -9.73
CA PHE A 90 -7.25 14.33 -9.26
C PHE A 90 -7.44 15.86 -9.26
N GLY A 91 -8.67 16.34 -9.37
CA GLY A 91 -9.00 17.75 -9.17
C GLY A 91 -8.33 18.70 -10.15
N LYS A 92 -8.45 18.50 -11.42
CA LYS A 92 -7.91 19.38 -12.50
C LYS A 92 -6.36 19.49 -12.54
N LYS A 93 -5.63 18.64 -11.84
CA LYS A 93 -4.17 18.57 -11.97
C LYS A 93 -3.81 18.01 -13.34
N ASN A 94 -2.80 18.59 -13.97
CA ASN A 94 -2.26 18.01 -15.18
C ASN A 94 -1.41 16.76 -14.86
N TYR A 95 -1.07 15.98 -15.88
CA TYR A 95 -0.32 14.73 -15.72
C TYR A 95 1.01 14.91 -14.97
N GLU A 96 1.75 16.00 -15.25
CA GLU A 96 3.06 16.24 -14.63
C GLU A 96 2.94 16.59 -13.14
N GLU A 97 1.89 17.30 -12.74
CA GLU A 97 1.61 17.59 -11.33
C GLU A 97 1.25 16.32 -10.56
N ILE A 98 0.43 15.45 -11.16
CA ILE A 98 0.07 14.17 -10.56
C ILE A 98 1.31 13.29 -10.42
N LYS A 99 2.12 13.19 -11.48
CA LYS A 99 3.37 12.45 -11.46
C LYS A 99 4.37 13.00 -10.43
N ALA A 100 4.41 14.31 -10.25
CA ALA A 100 5.26 14.95 -9.25
C ALA A 100 4.80 14.71 -7.81
N SER A 101 3.50 14.44 -7.59
CA SER A 101 2.92 14.14 -6.28
C SER A 101 3.06 12.67 -5.86
N GLU A 102 3.46 11.78 -6.76
CA GLU A 102 3.66 10.37 -6.48
C GLU A 102 4.86 10.15 -5.54
N ILE A 103 4.73 9.24 -4.59
CA ILE A 103 5.88 8.73 -3.84
C ILE A 103 6.77 7.96 -4.81
N LYS A 104 7.86 8.60 -5.23
CA LYS A 104 8.78 8.02 -6.19
C LYS A 104 9.54 6.86 -5.57
N SER A 105 9.39 5.71 -6.18
CA SER A 105 10.01 4.46 -5.78
C SER A 105 11.01 3.92 -6.82
N TYR A 106 11.05 4.48 -8.03
CA TYR A 106 11.87 4.00 -9.14
C TYR A 106 12.29 5.15 -10.10
N PRO A 107 13.45 5.13 -10.74
CA PRO A 107 14.59 4.26 -10.40
C PRO A 107 15.35 4.78 -9.17
N VAL A 108 15.92 3.86 -8.38
CA VAL A 108 16.78 4.21 -7.25
C VAL A 108 18.24 4.18 -7.71
N ASN A 109 18.76 5.34 -8.06
CA ASN A 109 20.11 5.49 -8.63
C ASN A 109 21.12 6.08 -7.63
N ASN A 110 20.64 6.68 -6.56
CA ASN A 110 21.44 7.36 -5.53
C ASN A 110 20.74 7.35 -4.18
N ASP A 111 21.46 7.76 -3.16
CA ASP A 111 20.98 7.77 -1.78
C ASP A 111 19.87 8.79 -1.56
N ASP A 112 19.90 9.93 -2.28
CA ASP A 112 18.83 10.95 -2.24
C ASP A 112 17.46 10.38 -2.67
N ALA A 113 17.43 9.38 -3.57
CA ALA A 113 16.19 8.74 -3.97
C ALA A 113 15.62 7.86 -2.85
N ILE A 114 16.49 7.19 -2.10
CA ILE A 114 16.11 6.40 -0.92
C ILE A 114 15.59 7.33 0.16
N GLU A 115 16.32 8.40 0.46
CA GLU A 115 15.93 9.38 1.47
C GLU A 115 14.56 9.99 1.16
N ARG A 116 14.33 10.46 -0.06
CA ARG A 116 13.02 10.99 -0.48
C ARG A 116 11.89 9.98 -0.33
N TYR A 117 12.13 8.72 -0.68
CA TYR A 117 11.16 7.66 -0.51
C TYR A 117 10.75 7.51 0.97
N PHE A 118 11.73 7.48 1.87
CA PHE A 118 11.45 7.36 3.30
C PHE A 118 10.84 8.62 3.91
N ILE A 119 11.24 9.82 3.48
CA ILE A 119 10.62 11.08 3.92
C ILE A 119 9.12 11.10 3.58
N HIS A 120 8.74 10.68 2.37
CA HIS A 120 7.34 10.66 1.97
C HIS A 120 6.53 9.59 2.75
N ASN A 121 7.10 8.40 2.92
CA ASN A 121 6.46 7.36 3.73
C ASN A 121 6.35 7.78 5.20
N TYR A 122 7.38 8.40 5.77
CA TYR A 122 7.34 8.93 7.13
C TYR A 122 6.16 9.89 7.35
N LYS A 123 5.97 10.84 6.45
CA LYS A 123 4.83 11.78 6.52
C LYS A 123 3.49 11.05 6.46
N ALA A 124 3.34 10.12 5.53
CA ALA A 124 2.11 9.34 5.40
C ALA A 124 1.81 8.52 6.66
N TYR A 125 2.80 7.80 7.20
CA TYR A 125 2.59 6.99 8.40
C TYR A 125 2.49 7.80 9.69
N ARG A 126 3.08 8.97 9.77
CA ARG A 126 2.82 9.93 10.84
C ARG A 126 1.36 10.36 10.85
N THR A 127 0.79 10.66 9.68
CA THR A 127 -0.65 10.96 9.55
C THR A 127 -1.50 9.77 10.00
N VAL A 128 -1.10 8.54 9.67
CA VAL A 128 -1.77 7.32 10.16
C VAL A 128 -1.71 7.26 11.69
N TYR A 129 -0.53 7.45 12.28
CA TYR A 129 -0.33 7.42 13.73
C TYR A 129 -1.22 8.44 14.44
N GLU A 130 -1.25 9.69 13.97
CA GLU A 130 -2.03 10.77 14.57
C GLU A 130 -3.55 10.48 14.56
N ASN A 131 -4.03 9.73 13.57
CA ASN A 131 -5.45 9.42 13.39
C ASN A 131 -5.88 8.05 13.92
N LEU A 132 -4.95 7.16 14.18
CA LEU A 132 -5.21 5.84 14.75
C LEU A 132 -5.52 5.96 16.24
N LYS A 133 -6.47 5.19 16.75
CA LYS A 133 -6.76 5.14 18.20
C LYS A 133 -5.59 4.54 18.98
N GLU A 134 -5.50 4.82 20.27
CA GLU A 134 -4.59 4.12 21.18
C GLU A 134 -4.90 2.61 21.19
N GLY A 135 -3.85 1.78 21.14
CA GLY A 135 -3.96 0.33 20.96
C GLY A 135 -4.50 -0.08 19.59
N GLY A 136 -4.52 0.81 18.62
CA GLY A 136 -4.87 0.52 17.23
C GLY A 136 -3.70 -0.09 16.46
N TYR A 137 -3.98 -0.83 15.39
CA TYR A 137 -2.98 -1.59 14.66
C TYR A 137 -2.71 -1.02 13.27
N CYS A 138 -1.43 -1.05 12.85
CA CYS A 138 -1.02 -0.79 11.48
C CYS A 138 -0.28 -2.01 10.92
N CYS A 139 -0.83 -2.60 9.86
CA CYS A 139 -0.21 -3.72 9.16
C CYS A 139 0.36 -3.23 7.83
N ILE A 140 1.64 -3.47 7.58
CA ILE A 140 2.34 -3.05 6.36
C ILE A 140 2.89 -4.27 5.64
N VAL A 141 2.63 -4.38 4.34
CA VAL A 141 3.26 -5.38 3.48
C VAL A 141 4.28 -4.70 2.60
N ILE A 142 5.55 -5.12 2.70
CA ILE A 142 6.66 -4.51 1.96
C ILE A 142 7.70 -5.56 1.55
N GLY A 143 8.32 -5.37 0.40
CA GLY A 143 9.42 -6.21 -0.08
C GLY A 143 10.74 -5.46 -0.04
N ASP A 144 11.82 -6.18 0.21
CA ASP A 144 13.17 -5.65 0.05
C ASP A 144 13.58 -5.59 -1.42
N CYS A 145 14.61 -4.83 -1.71
CA CYS A 145 15.09 -4.64 -3.06
C CYS A 145 16.61 -4.69 -3.17
N THR A 146 17.10 -4.76 -4.39
CA THR A 146 18.52 -4.59 -4.70
C THR A 146 18.77 -3.17 -5.20
N VAL A 147 19.73 -2.48 -4.61
CA VAL A 147 20.18 -1.15 -5.02
C VAL A 147 21.65 -1.23 -5.36
N LYS A 148 22.04 -0.84 -6.59
CA LYS A 148 23.43 -0.93 -7.07
C LYS A 148 24.06 -2.32 -6.91
N GLY A 149 23.25 -3.39 -7.01
CA GLY A 149 23.70 -4.77 -6.86
C GLY A 149 23.78 -5.28 -5.43
N GLU A 150 23.50 -4.46 -4.44
CA GLU A 150 23.52 -4.83 -3.03
C GLU A 150 22.11 -4.92 -2.45
N LEU A 151 21.91 -5.83 -1.53
CA LEU A 151 20.65 -6.01 -0.81
C LEU A 151 20.35 -4.78 0.08
N PHE A 152 19.23 -4.13 -0.15
CA PHE A 152 18.70 -3.09 0.71
C PHE A 152 17.48 -3.62 1.49
N SER A 153 17.62 -3.73 2.82
CA SER A 153 16.58 -4.24 3.70
C SER A 153 15.52 -3.16 4.00
N VAL A 154 14.59 -2.97 3.07
CA VAL A 154 13.51 -1.97 3.16
C VAL A 154 12.66 -2.21 4.41
N HIS A 155 12.33 -3.48 4.71
CA HIS A 155 11.51 -3.81 5.88
C HIS A 155 12.17 -3.39 7.20
N LYS A 156 13.50 -3.52 7.35
CA LYS A 156 14.22 -3.07 8.55
C LYS A 156 14.19 -1.55 8.68
N ALA A 157 14.40 -0.84 7.57
CA ALA A 157 14.30 0.62 7.55
C ALA A 157 12.87 1.10 7.88
N PHE A 158 11.84 0.37 7.40
CA PHE A 158 10.44 0.65 7.80
C PHE A 158 10.22 0.44 9.30
N ILE A 159 10.77 -0.62 9.89
CA ILE A 159 10.64 -0.83 11.34
C ILE A 159 11.23 0.36 12.10
N THR A 160 12.46 0.77 11.78
CA THR A 160 13.10 1.93 12.41
C THR A 160 12.28 3.20 12.24
N MET A 161 11.82 3.48 11.02
CA MET A 161 10.99 4.65 10.72
C MET A 161 9.67 4.65 11.51
N MET A 162 9.01 3.51 11.61
CA MET A 162 7.75 3.39 12.34
C MET A 162 7.96 3.53 13.86
N GLU A 163 9.04 3.03 14.41
CA GLU A 163 9.41 3.20 15.82
C GLU A 163 9.73 4.68 16.14
N GLU A 164 10.40 5.39 15.24
CA GLU A 164 10.63 6.84 15.37
C GLU A 164 9.33 7.65 15.35
N ILE A 165 8.30 7.21 14.61
CA ILE A 165 6.97 7.83 14.62
C ILE A 165 6.27 7.60 15.97
N GLY A 166 6.58 6.50 16.65
CA GLY A 166 6.00 6.13 17.95
C GLY A 166 5.26 4.79 17.95
N PHE A 167 5.22 4.08 16.83
CA PHE A 167 4.66 2.73 16.77
C PHE A 167 5.57 1.71 17.47
N LYS A 168 4.94 0.66 17.99
CA LYS A 168 5.65 -0.50 18.53
C LYS A 168 5.45 -1.68 17.60
N ILE A 169 6.55 -2.31 17.15
CA ILE A 169 6.43 -3.54 16.38
C ILE A 169 5.98 -4.70 17.29
N VAL A 170 4.91 -5.40 16.88
CA VAL A 170 4.36 -6.54 17.64
C VAL A 170 4.58 -7.87 16.93
N LYS A 171 4.72 -7.85 15.60
CA LYS A 171 4.98 -9.08 14.84
C LYS A 171 5.64 -8.77 13.50
N LEU A 172 6.57 -9.63 13.12
CA LEU A 172 7.14 -9.72 11.78
C LEU A 172 6.84 -11.12 11.23
N ALA A 173 6.27 -11.18 10.04
CA ALA A 173 6.04 -12.42 9.31
C ALA A 173 6.54 -12.25 7.86
N TYR A 174 6.80 -13.37 7.20
CA TYR A 174 7.19 -13.37 5.79
C TYR A 174 6.23 -14.23 4.98
N ARG A 175 5.95 -13.80 3.76
CA ARG A 175 5.22 -14.62 2.78
C ARG A 175 6.07 -14.81 1.53
N SER A 176 6.08 -16.02 1.00
CA SER A 176 6.68 -16.30 -0.30
C SER A 176 5.81 -15.68 -1.41
N THR A 177 6.47 -15.05 -2.38
CA THR A 177 5.82 -14.43 -3.55
C THR A 177 6.06 -15.22 -4.83
N SER A 178 6.41 -16.49 -4.74
CA SER A 178 6.71 -17.37 -5.87
C SER A 178 5.55 -17.62 -6.83
N TYR A 179 4.33 -17.22 -6.48
CA TYR A 179 3.13 -17.43 -7.28
C TYR A 179 2.70 -16.18 -8.05
N GLY A 180 2.75 -16.26 -9.38
CA GLY A 180 1.91 -15.45 -10.27
C GLY A 180 2.47 -14.13 -10.77
N MET A 181 3.70 -13.77 -10.46
CA MET A 181 4.30 -12.57 -11.03
C MET A 181 5.20 -12.90 -12.24
N GLY A 182 5.07 -12.13 -13.32
CA GLY A 182 5.90 -12.26 -14.50
C GLY A 182 7.37 -12.02 -14.25
N ARG A 183 8.24 -12.59 -15.10
CA ARG A 183 9.70 -12.58 -14.99
C ARG A 183 10.31 -11.20 -14.73
N TYR A 184 9.71 -10.13 -15.23
CA TYR A 184 10.19 -8.75 -15.09
C TYR A 184 9.93 -8.10 -13.74
N ALA A 185 8.87 -8.53 -13.03
CA ALA A 185 8.54 -7.98 -11.73
C ALA A 185 9.52 -8.41 -10.61
N TYR A 186 10.38 -9.38 -10.91
CA TYR A 186 11.32 -9.93 -9.93
C TYR A 186 12.75 -9.43 -10.07
N SER A 187 13.10 -8.75 -11.17
CA SER A 187 14.49 -8.41 -11.48
C SER A 187 15.18 -7.52 -10.45
N PHE A 188 14.42 -6.71 -9.73
CA PHE A 188 14.94 -5.77 -8.72
C PHE A 188 14.56 -6.14 -7.28
N ARG A 189 13.83 -7.24 -7.07
CA ARG A 189 13.52 -7.71 -5.73
C ARG A 189 14.68 -8.50 -5.16
N ALA A 190 14.94 -8.25 -3.89
CA ALA A 190 15.98 -8.96 -3.19
C ALA A 190 15.69 -10.46 -3.10
N ASP A 191 16.73 -11.25 -3.31
CA ASP A 191 16.70 -12.68 -3.06
C ASP A 191 17.28 -12.93 -1.67
N TYR A 192 16.47 -13.45 -0.77
CA TYR A 192 16.88 -13.69 0.62
C TYR A 192 17.54 -15.04 0.83
N SER A 193 17.53 -15.89 -0.17
CA SER A 193 17.95 -17.26 0.05
C SER A 193 19.29 -17.55 -0.61
N GLU A 194 20.23 -17.91 0.20
CA GLU A 194 21.27 -18.88 -0.20
C GLU A 194 20.65 -20.21 -0.67
N ASN A 195 19.36 -20.42 -0.43
CA ASN A 195 18.55 -21.56 -0.83
C ASN A 195 17.41 -21.09 -1.74
N GLU A 196 17.63 -21.24 -3.01
CA GLU A 196 16.68 -21.33 -4.12
C GLU A 196 15.21 -20.94 -3.80
N ASN A 197 14.74 -19.85 -4.37
CA ASN A 197 13.33 -19.61 -4.70
C ASN A 197 12.46 -18.75 -3.80
N SER A 198 12.92 -17.96 -2.86
CA SER A 198 11.92 -17.19 -2.13
C SER A 198 12.18 -15.70 -2.04
N LYS A 199 11.83 -15.00 -3.11
CA LYS A 199 11.48 -13.60 -2.97
C LYS A 199 10.32 -13.51 -2.00
N GLN A 200 10.53 -12.82 -0.89
CA GLN A 200 9.57 -12.74 0.19
C GLN A 200 9.09 -11.30 0.38
N ASP A 201 7.84 -11.14 0.76
CA ASP A 201 7.37 -9.90 1.35
C ASP A 201 7.41 -10.02 2.87
N ALA A 202 7.86 -8.98 3.51
CA ALA A 202 7.70 -8.82 4.95
C ALA A 202 6.32 -8.27 5.27
N ILE A 203 5.67 -8.84 6.27
CA ILE A 203 4.41 -8.38 6.83
C ILE A 203 4.71 -7.87 8.22
N LEU A 204 4.64 -6.56 8.39
CA LEU A 204 4.97 -5.85 9.62
C LEU A 204 3.68 -5.50 10.35
N PHE A 205 3.56 -5.89 11.59
CA PHE A 205 2.44 -5.54 12.45
C PHE A 205 2.91 -4.60 13.54
N PHE A 206 2.30 -3.42 13.58
CA PHE A 206 2.57 -2.39 14.57
C PHE A 206 1.34 -2.08 15.40
N GLU A 207 1.58 -1.68 16.65
CA GLU A 207 0.59 -1.13 17.57
C GLU A 207 0.96 0.33 17.91
N LYS A 208 -0.06 1.19 18.01
CA LYS A 208 0.09 2.56 18.51
C LYS A 208 0.09 2.60 20.01
#